data_882742717dff22727f45f595eeebc5d9
#
_entry.id   882742717dff22727f45f595eeebc5d9
#
_cell.length_a   1.000
_cell.length_b   1.000
_cell.length_c   1.000
_cell.angle_alpha   90.00
_cell.angle_beta   90.00
_cell.angle_gamma   90.00
#
_symmetry.space_group_name_H-M   'P 1'
#
loop_
_entity.id
_entity.type
_entity.pdbx_description
1 polymer ?
#
loop_
_entity_poly.entity_id
_entity_poly.type
_entity_poly.pdbx_seq_one_letter_code
_entity_poly.pdbx_strand_id
1 'polypeptide(L)'
;NCAAFGGLPKASPNPTRARGVWEIIKDKPVVNIAGCPAIPEAFTGTVAHFLIFGALPELDELHRPRTFYAQTVHDRCLRRPFYEAGKFALTFDDEGARKGWCLYKLGCKGPTTYNACAGIKWDAGLSFPIQSGHPCLGCSQPAFWDGGGFYQGQSAPVNRPGLGVAAAAAGIGV
;
A
#
# COMPACT_ATOMS: atom_id res chain seq x y z
N ASN A 1 10.17 4.16 -1.46
CA ASN A 1 10.52 2.77 -1.12
C ASN A 1 12.04 2.58 -1.03
N CYS A 2 12.84 3.22 -1.92
CA CYS A 2 14.29 2.99 -1.99
C CYS A 2 15.01 3.32 -0.67
N ALA A 3 14.85 4.53 -0.13
CA ALA A 3 15.47 4.91 1.14
C ALA A 3 14.92 4.10 2.33
N ALA A 4 13.61 3.83 2.36
CA ALA A 4 13.00 3.09 3.45
C ALA A 4 13.39 1.60 3.47
N PHE A 5 13.38 0.94 2.33
CA PHE A 5 13.47 -0.53 2.27
C PHE A 5 14.49 -1.08 1.26
N GLY A 6 15.27 -0.22 0.60
CA GLY A 6 16.27 -0.62 -0.41
C GLY A 6 15.77 -0.54 -1.86
N GLY A 7 14.45 -0.52 -2.08
CA GLY A 7 13.85 -0.36 -3.40
C GLY A 7 14.20 -1.43 -4.44
N LEU A 8 14.14 -1.06 -5.71
CA LEU A 8 14.50 -1.95 -6.83
C LEU A 8 15.92 -2.52 -6.72
N PRO A 9 16.95 -1.77 -6.30
CA PRO A 9 18.29 -2.33 -6.13
C PRO A 9 18.36 -3.49 -5.13
N LYS A 10 17.44 -3.53 -4.14
CA LYS A 10 17.36 -4.60 -3.14
C LYS A 10 16.61 -5.83 -3.63
N ALA A 11 15.85 -5.72 -4.72
CA ALA A 11 15.12 -6.86 -5.28
C ALA A 11 16.04 -8.06 -5.51
N SER A 12 15.49 -9.26 -5.30
CA SER A 12 16.24 -10.51 -5.43
C SER A 12 16.91 -10.64 -6.82
N PRO A 13 18.17 -11.02 -6.90
CA PRO A 13 19.07 -11.55 -5.85
C PRO A 13 19.87 -10.49 -5.08
N ASN A 14 19.52 -9.21 -5.15
CA ASN A 14 20.18 -8.09 -4.46
C ASN A 14 21.72 -8.04 -4.68
N PRO A 15 22.21 -7.95 -5.91
CA PRO A 15 23.64 -8.02 -6.21
C PRO A 15 24.44 -6.86 -5.61
N THR A 16 23.77 -5.71 -5.39
CA THR A 16 24.40 -4.50 -4.81
C THR A 16 24.39 -4.50 -3.28
N ARG A 17 23.76 -5.48 -2.64
CA ARG A 17 23.55 -5.54 -1.18
C ARG A 17 22.84 -4.28 -0.64
N ALA A 18 21.95 -3.71 -1.44
CA ALA A 18 21.17 -2.52 -1.05
C ALA A 18 20.33 -2.79 0.19
N ARG A 19 20.24 -1.79 1.07
CA ARG A 19 19.47 -1.83 2.33
C ARG A 19 18.70 -0.54 2.52
N GLY A 20 17.68 -0.58 3.37
CA GLY A 20 17.02 0.62 3.85
C GLY A 20 17.94 1.44 4.78
N VAL A 21 17.76 2.76 4.80
CA VAL A 21 18.57 3.67 5.64
C VAL A 21 18.49 3.26 7.12
N TRP A 22 17.32 2.91 7.61
CA TRP A 22 17.10 2.48 9.01
C TRP A 22 17.76 1.15 9.38
N GLU A 23 18.10 0.33 8.38
CA GLU A 23 18.87 -0.91 8.58
C GLU A 23 20.34 -0.62 8.84
N ILE A 24 20.84 0.54 8.41
CA ILE A 24 22.25 0.95 8.53
C ILE A 24 22.44 1.93 9.69
N ILE A 25 21.62 2.99 9.75
CA ILE A 25 21.71 4.02 10.80
C ILE A 25 20.96 3.53 12.02
N LYS A 26 21.70 3.27 13.11
CA LYS A 26 21.16 2.77 14.38
C LYS A 26 21.27 3.76 15.55
N ASP A 27 22.13 4.74 15.41
CA ASP A 27 22.46 5.74 16.45
C ASP A 27 21.52 6.96 16.42
N LYS A 28 20.66 7.05 15.39
CA LYS A 28 19.71 8.16 15.23
C LYS A 28 18.32 7.63 14.90
N PRO A 29 17.28 8.35 15.33
CA PRO A 29 15.92 7.99 14.93
C PRO A 29 15.74 8.18 13.41
N VAL A 30 15.21 7.16 12.75
CA VAL A 30 14.88 7.20 11.32
C VAL A 30 13.38 7.01 11.15
N VAL A 31 12.76 7.92 10.42
CA VAL A 31 11.34 7.84 10.06
C VAL A 31 11.23 7.51 8.57
N ASN A 32 10.54 6.42 8.26
CA ASN A 32 10.34 5.95 6.90
C ASN A 32 9.06 6.52 6.30
N ILE A 33 9.17 7.35 5.26
CA ILE A 33 8.04 7.76 4.44
C ILE A 33 8.03 6.90 3.18
N ALA A 34 7.33 5.77 3.27
CA ALA A 34 7.37 4.73 2.25
C ALA A 34 6.41 5.00 1.10
N GLY A 35 6.85 4.70 -0.12
CA GLY A 35 6.08 4.85 -1.35
C GLY A 35 7.02 4.88 -2.57
N CYS A 36 6.46 4.85 -3.78
CA CYS A 36 7.25 4.91 -5.01
C CYS A 36 6.48 5.68 -6.11
N PRO A 37 6.49 7.02 -5.99
CA PRO A 37 6.98 7.88 -4.91
C PRO A 37 6.11 7.84 -3.64
N ALA A 38 6.60 8.40 -2.54
CA ALA A 38 5.79 8.66 -1.36
C ALA A 38 4.86 9.86 -1.61
N ILE A 39 3.72 9.88 -0.92
CA ILE A 39 2.78 11.02 -0.97
C ILE A 39 3.47 12.23 -0.33
N PRO A 40 3.60 13.39 -1.02
CA PRO A 40 4.29 14.56 -0.47
C PRO A 40 3.71 15.03 0.86
N GLU A 41 2.40 14.97 1.03
CA GLU A 41 1.70 15.35 2.26
C GLU A 41 2.09 14.48 3.46
N ALA A 42 2.42 13.21 3.24
CA ALA A 42 2.93 12.34 4.30
C ALA A 42 4.32 12.80 4.77
N PHE A 43 5.17 13.28 3.86
CA PHE A 43 6.48 13.84 4.20
C PHE A 43 6.32 15.18 4.92
N THR A 44 5.61 16.13 4.32
CA THR A 44 5.44 17.49 4.89
C THR A 44 4.70 17.45 6.23
N GLY A 45 3.66 16.61 6.35
CA GLY A 45 2.92 16.42 7.61
C GLY A 45 3.79 15.83 8.73
N THR A 46 4.70 14.91 8.39
CA THR A 46 5.64 14.33 9.37
C THR A 46 6.65 15.38 9.85
N VAL A 47 7.20 16.18 8.93
CA VAL A 47 8.13 17.27 9.28
C VAL A 47 7.42 18.35 10.08
N ALA A 48 6.22 18.75 9.68
CA ALA A 48 5.41 19.73 10.41
C ALA A 48 5.10 19.25 11.83
N HIS A 49 4.73 17.98 12.01
CA HIS A 49 4.52 17.41 13.34
C HIS A 49 5.76 17.56 14.22
N PHE A 50 6.93 17.22 13.70
CA PHE A 50 8.18 17.35 14.46
C PHE A 50 8.50 18.81 14.82
N LEU A 51 8.31 19.74 13.88
CA LEU A 51 8.57 21.17 14.12
C LEU A 51 7.62 21.78 15.13
N ILE A 52 6.34 21.37 15.14
CA ILE A 52 5.32 21.93 16.04
C ILE A 52 5.46 21.34 17.45
N PHE A 53 5.64 20.04 17.56
CA PHE A 53 5.60 19.34 18.84
C PHE A 53 6.97 19.00 19.43
N GLY A 54 8.07 19.22 18.70
CA GLY A 54 9.43 18.88 19.12
C GLY A 54 9.66 17.36 19.29
N ALA A 55 8.73 16.52 18.85
CA ALA A 55 8.76 15.07 19.00
C ALA A 55 8.37 14.38 17.70
N LEU A 56 8.88 13.15 17.49
CA LEU A 56 8.46 12.34 16.36
C LEU A 56 7.01 11.87 16.53
N PRO A 57 6.24 11.70 15.43
CA PRO A 57 4.93 11.09 15.50
C PRO A 57 5.03 9.62 15.93
N GLU A 58 3.92 9.04 16.38
CA GLU A 58 3.85 7.59 16.64
C GLU A 58 4.19 6.81 15.38
N LEU A 59 5.10 5.84 15.50
CA LEU A 59 5.60 5.03 14.39
C LEU A 59 5.08 3.58 14.49
N ASP A 60 4.95 2.92 13.35
CA ASP A 60 4.73 1.47 13.28
C ASP A 60 6.06 0.69 13.36
N GLU A 61 5.99 -0.64 13.31
CA GLU A 61 7.15 -1.54 13.36
C GLU A 61 8.16 -1.34 12.21
N LEU A 62 7.73 -0.71 11.12
CA LEU A 62 8.57 -0.35 9.98
C LEU A 62 9.06 1.09 10.04
N HIS A 63 8.93 1.74 11.21
CA HIS A 63 9.28 3.14 11.46
C HIS A 63 8.51 4.14 10.59
N ARG A 64 7.27 3.81 10.18
CA ARG A 64 6.42 4.69 9.39
C ARG A 64 5.42 5.42 10.30
N PRO A 65 5.12 6.71 10.06
CA PRO A 65 4.14 7.46 10.86
C PRO A 65 2.76 6.80 10.79
N ARG A 66 2.22 6.37 11.93
CA ARG A 66 0.90 5.70 11.99
C ARG A 66 -0.24 6.56 11.45
N THR A 67 -0.11 7.87 11.54
CA THR A 67 -1.08 8.81 10.93
C THR A 67 -1.34 8.51 9.44
N PHE A 68 -0.31 8.06 8.70
CA PHE A 68 -0.39 7.80 7.26
C PHE A 68 -0.36 6.31 6.90
N TYR A 69 0.11 5.44 7.82
CA TYR A 69 0.37 4.04 7.52
C TYR A 69 -0.33 3.05 8.45
N ALA A 70 -1.27 3.49 9.31
CA ALA A 70 -1.99 2.59 10.21
C ALA A 70 -3.08 1.76 9.51
N GLN A 71 -3.58 2.22 8.37
CA GLN A 71 -4.67 1.56 7.64
C GLN A 71 -4.20 1.11 6.26
N THR A 72 -4.82 0.03 5.77
CA THR A 72 -4.57 -0.42 4.40
C THR A 72 -5.26 0.50 3.39
N VAL A 73 -4.75 0.51 2.17
CA VAL A 73 -5.40 1.22 1.06
C VAL A 73 -6.82 0.68 0.83
N HIS A 74 -7.04 -0.63 1.07
CA HIS A 74 -8.35 -1.26 0.93
C HIS A 74 -9.38 -0.75 1.96
N ASP A 75 -8.95 -0.45 3.19
CA ASP A 75 -9.86 -0.03 4.27
C ASP A 75 -10.65 1.24 3.91
N ARG A 76 -10.04 2.14 3.17
CA ARG A 76 -10.65 3.41 2.70
C ARG A 76 -10.88 3.48 1.20
N CYS A 77 -10.78 2.34 0.50
CA CYS A 77 -10.91 2.30 -0.96
C CYS A 77 -12.34 2.62 -1.40
N LEU A 78 -12.48 3.56 -2.35
CA LEU A 78 -13.77 3.90 -2.97
C LEU A 78 -14.43 2.70 -3.68
N ARG A 79 -13.64 1.68 -4.06
CA ARG A 79 -14.15 0.47 -4.72
C ARG A 79 -14.44 -0.67 -3.74
N ARG A 80 -14.28 -0.47 -2.44
CA ARG A 80 -14.56 -1.47 -1.41
C ARG A 80 -16.01 -2.00 -1.45
N PRO A 81 -17.06 -1.18 -1.64
CA PRO A 81 -18.42 -1.69 -1.76
C PRO A 81 -18.58 -2.71 -2.90
N PHE A 82 -17.87 -2.54 -4.02
CA PHE A 82 -17.89 -3.53 -5.10
C PHE A 82 -17.18 -4.82 -4.72
N TYR A 83 -16.09 -4.75 -3.93
CA TYR A 83 -15.44 -5.94 -3.39
C TYR A 83 -16.41 -6.75 -2.51
N GLU A 84 -17.11 -6.08 -1.60
CA GLU A 84 -18.07 -6.69 -0.68
C GLU A 84 -19.29 -7.27 -1.42
N ALA A 85 -19.69 -6.67 -2.52
CA ALA A 85 -20.74 -7.14 -3.41
C ALA A 85 -20.28 -8.22 -4.42
N GLY A 86 -18.99 -8.65 -4.38
CA GLY A 86 -18.45 -9.62 -5.30
C GLY A 86 -18.30 -9.14 -6.76
N LYS A 87 -18.34 -7.82 -6.99
CA LYS A 87 -18.22 -7.21 -8.32
C LYS A 87 -16.78 -6.85 -8.63
N PHE A 88 -16.17 -7.56 -9.59
CA PHE A 88 -14.77 -7.41 -9.95
C PHE A 88 -14.61 -7.13 -11.44
N ALA A 89 -13.67 -6.25 -11.79
CA ALA A 89 -13.11 -6.20 -13.12
C ALA A 89 -12.20 -7.42 -13.34
N LEU A 90 -12.33 -8.10 -14.46
CA LEU A 90 -11.55 -9.29 -14.84
C LEU A 90 -10.47 -8.95 -15.85
N THR A 91 -10.70 -7.92 -16.68
CA THR A 91 -9.74 -7.32 -17.60
C THR A 91 -9.79 -5.80 -17.48
N PHE A 92 -8.76 -5.09 -18.01
CA PHE A 92 -8.71 -3.63 -17.94
C PHE A 92 -9.73 -2.91 -18.83
N ASP A 93 -10.36 -3.62 -19.76
CA ASP A 93 -11.28 -3.10 -20.76
C ASP A 93 -12.69 -3.71 -20.69
N ASP A 94 -12.96 -4.56 -19.70
CA ASP A 94 -14.27 -5.18 -19.53
C ASP A 94 -15.34 -4.20 -19.02
N GLU A 95 -16.57 -4.68 -18.94
CA GLU A 95 -17.69 -3.92 -18.39
C GLU A 95 -17.44 -3.54 -16.90
N GLY A 96 -16.83 -4.44 -16.13
CA GLY A 96 -16.50 -4.20 -14.73
C GLY A 96 -15.51 -3.05 -14.57
N ALA A 97 -14.47 -3.00 -15.42
CA ALA A 97 -13.49 -1.91 -15.42
C ALA A 97 -14.16 -0.57 -15.78
N ARG A 98 -14.99 -0.54 -16.83
CA ARG A 98 -15.75 0.67 -17.24
C ARG A 98 -16.75 1.14 -16.18
N LYS A 99 -17.35 0.22 -15.43
CA LYS A 99 -18.27 0.51 -14.32
C LYS A 99 -17.55 0.81 -12.99
N GLY A 100 -16.23 0.79 -12.96
CA GLY A 100 -15.45 1.09 -11.77
C GLY A 100 -15.48 0.01 -10.70
N TRP A 101 -15.74 -1.26 -11.04
CA TRP A 101 -15.75 -2.38 -10.09
C TRP A 101 -14.38 -2.63 -9.48
N CYS A 102 -14.34 -3.47 -8.43
CA CYS A 102 -13.11 -3.74 -7.70
C CYS A 102 -12.03 -4.36 -8.59
N LEU A 103 -10.79 -3.88 -8.46
CA LEU A 103 -9.63 -4.33 -9.24
C LEU A 103 -8.87 -5.51 -8.57
N TYR A 104 -9.46 -6.16 -7.56
CA TYR A 104 -8.80 -7.23 -6.82
C TYR A 104 -8.35 -8.38 -7.73
N LYS A 105 -9.20 -8.77 -8.67
CA LYS A 105 -8.89 -9.85 -9.65
C LYS A 105 -7.81 -9.46 -10.67
N LEU A 106 -7.53 -8.16 -10.81
CA LEU A 106 -6.42 -7.62 -11.61
C LEU A 106 -5.12 -7.45 -10.78
N GLY A 107 -5.02 -8.12 -9.64
CA GLY A 107 -3.81 -8.12 -8.82
C GLY A 107 -3.65 -6.92 -7.90
N CYS A 108 -4.75 -6.25 -7.53
CA CYS A 108 -4.69 -5.13 -6.57
C CYS A 108 -4.16 -5.57 -5.21
N LYS A 109 -3.04 -4.99 -4.77
CA LYS A 109 -2.39 -5.24 -3.48
C LYS A 109 -2.90 -4.30 -2.36
N GLY A 110 -4.00 -3.56 -2.60
CA GLY A 110 -4.60 -2.66 -1.63
C GLY A 110 -4.85 -3.28 -0.26
N PRO A 111 -5.38 -4.52 -0.17
CA PRO A 111 -5.65 -5.20 1.11
C PRO A 111 -4.43 -5.44 2.01
N THR A 112 -3.25 -5.50 1.45
CA THR A 112 -1.99 -5.77 2.18
C THR A 112 -1.05 -4.57 2.19
N THR A 113 -1.47 -3.44 1.64
CA THR A 113 -0.65 -2.23 1.50
C THR A 113 -1.11 -1.15 2.47
N TYR A 114 -0.28 -0.83 3.44
CA TYR A 114 -0.51 0.25 4.40
C TYR A 114 -0.05 1.58 3.80
N ASN A 115 -0.98 2.46 3.51
CA ASN A 115 -0.71 3.81 2.99
C ASN A 115 -2.00 4.65 2.98
N ALA A 116 -1.87 5.97 3.04
CA ALA A 116 -2.97 6.92 3.04
C ALA A 116 -3.53 7.26 1.65
N CYS A 117 -3.10 6.58 0.57
CA CYS A 117 -3.48 6.90 -0.82
C CYS A 117 -4.99 7.04 -1.04
N ALA A 118 -5.81 6.19 -0.42
CA ALA A 118 -7.26 6.23 -0.60
C ALA A 118 -7.94 7.42 0.09
N GLY A 119 -7.27 8.01 1.10
CA GLY A 119 -7.77 9.18 1.84
C GLY A 119 -7.20 10.49 1.32
N ILE A 120 -5.87 10.63 1.34
CA ILE A 120 -5.17 11.87 0.98
C ILE A 120 -5.08 12.03 -0.54
N LYS A 121 -4.92 10.91 -1.27
CA LYS A 121 -4.66 10.85 -2.72
C LYS A 121 -3.30 11.45 -3.10
N TRP A 122 -3.04 11.59 -4.39
CA TRP A 122 -1.86 12.18 -4.98
C TRP A 122 -2.22 13.50 -5.68
N ASP A 123 -1.23 14.28 -6.05
CA ASP A 123 -1.40 15.54 -6.79
C ASP A 123 -2.41 16.48 -6.10
N ALA A 124 -2.11 16.82 -4.83
CA ALA A 124 -2.97 17.68 -3.99
C ALA A 124 -4.43 17.17 -3.87
N GLY A 125 -4.60 15.86 -3.73
CA GLY A 125 -5.92 15.25 -3.51
C GLY A 125 -6.68 14.90 -4.78
N LEU A 126 -6.07 15.02 -5.97
CA LEU A 126 -6.75 14.79 -7.24
C LEU A 126 -7.15 13.32 -7.44
N SER A 127 -6.18 12.40 -7.37
CA SER A 127 -6.43 10.99 -7.67
C SER A 127 -5.38 10.08 -7.01
N PHE A 128 -5.60 8.77 -7.13
CA PHE A 128 -4.62 7.74 -6.79
C PHE A 128 -4.84 6.52 -7.72
N PRO A 129 -3.90 5.58 -7.82
CA PRO A 129 -3.95 4.53 -8.85
C PRO A 129 -5.31 3.81 -8.97
N ILE A 130 -5.92 3.37 -7.87
CA ILE A 130 -7.20 2.67 -7.91
C ILE A 130 -8.33 3.56 -8.42
N GLN A 131 -8.35 4.82 -8.06
CA GLN A 131 -9.35 5.78 -8.58
C GLN A 131 -9.18 5.96 -10.10
N SER A 132 -7.95 5.99 -10.56
CA SER A 132 -7.61 6.11 -11.99
C SER A 132 -7.74 4.81 -12.78
N GLY A 133 -8.26 3.74 -12.19
CA GLY A 133 -8.49 2.47 -12.89
C GLY A 133 -7.31 1.49 -12.85
N HIS A 134 -6.26 1.78 -12.07
CA HIS A 134 -5.08 0.93 -11.95
C HIS A 134 -5.02 0.24 -10.57
N PRO A 135 -4.78 -1.07 -10.47
CA PRO A 135 -4.67 -1.77 -9.19
C PRO A 135 -3.51 -1.23 -8.35
N CYS A 136 -3.65 -1.26 -7.03
CA CYS A 136 -2.56 -0.94 -6.12
C CYS A 136 -1.41 -1.94 -6.28
N LEU A 137 -0.18 -1.44 -6.45
CA LEU A 137 1.03 -2.26 -6.64
C LEU A 137 1.75 -2.61 -5.33
N GLY A 138 1.35 -2.04 -4.20
CA GLY A 138 2.01 -2.31 -2.93
C GLY A 138 3.28 -1.50 -2.67
N CYS A 139 3.43 -0.33 -3.29
CA CYS A 139 4.68 0.42 -3.35
C CYS A 139 5.21 0.93 -2.00
N SER A 140 4.41 0.95 -0.94
CA SER A 140 4.83 1.32 0.42
C SER A 140 5.21 0.11 1.30
N GLN A 141 5.27 -1.09 0.74
CA GLN A 141 5.64 -2.30 1.48
C GLN A 141 7.11 -2.69 1.26
N PRO A 142 7.76 -3.33 2.25
CA PRO A 142 9.15 -3.78 2.14
C PRO A 142 9.40 -4.72 0.95
N ALA A 143 8.47 -5.66 0.71
CA ALA A 143 8.55 -6.64 -0.36
C ALA A 143 7.98 -6.15 -1.70
N PHE A 144 7.90 -4.84 -1.93
CA PHE A 144 7.26 -4.28 -3.12
C PHE A 144 7.74 -4.92 -4.44
N TRP A 145 9.04 -5.12 -4.58
CA TRP A 145 9.64 -5.66 -5.79
C TRP A 145 9.67 -7.20 -5.87
N ASP A 146 9.58 -7.86 -4.71
CA ASP A 146 9.65 -9.33 -4.59
C ASP A 146 8.32 -9.96 -4.13
N GLY A 147 7.32 -9.16 -3.79
CA GLY A 147 6.04 -9.59 -3.24
C GLY A 147 5.03 -10.12 -4.26
N GLY A 148 5.51 -10.82 -5.27
CA GLY A 148 4.71 -11.32 -6.41
C GLY A 148 4.67 -10.31 -7.55
N GLY A 149 4.36 -10.78 -8.76
CA GLY A 149 4.29 -9.96 -9.96
C GLY A 149 3.23 -8.87 -9.88
N PHE A 150 3.41 -7.80 -10.65
CA PHE A 150 2.36 -6.84 -10.89
C PHE A 150 1.21 -7.55 -11.61
N TYR A 151 -0.02 -7.19 -11.30
CA TYR A 151 -1.23 -7.78 -11.87
C TYR A 151 -1.48 -9.27 -11.52
N GLN A 152 -0.72 -9.84 -10.61
CA GLN A 152 -0.99 -11.17 -10.07
C GLN A 152 -1.90 -11.05 -8.84
N GLY A 153 -2.92 -11.91 -8.77
CA GLY A 153 -3.83 -11.97 -7.62
C GLY A 153 -3.09 -12.26 -6.32
N GLN A 154 -3.52 -11.65 -5.24
CA GLN A 154 -2.98 -11.87 -3.90
C GLN A 154 -3.73 -13.03 -3.23
N SER A 155 -2.99 -13.96 -2.65
CA SER A 155 -3.56 -15.05 -1.83
C SER A 155 -3.81 -14.64 -0.38
N ALA A 156 -3.38 -13.45 0.04
CA ALA A 156 -3.55 -13.01 1.42
C ALA A 156 -5.01 -12.75 1.77
N PRO A 157 -5.47 -13.17 2.97
CA PRO A 157 -6.83 -12.88 3.43
C PRO A 157 -7.01 -11.37 3.59
N VAL A 158 -8.10 -10.86 3.03
CA VAL A 158 -8.49 -9.47 3.24
C VAL A 158 -9.07 -9.36 4.66
N ASN A 159 -8.52 -8.47 5.45
CA ASN A 159 -9.04 -8.22 6.80
C ASN A 159 -10.45 -7.58 6.67
N ARG A 160 -11.49 -8.35 6.97
CA ARG A 160 -12.87 -7.89 7.02
C ARG A 160 -13.27 -7.71 8.48
N PRO A 161 -13.55 -6.50 8.95
CA PRO A 161 -14.17 -6.33 10.25
C PRO A 161 -15.52 -7.12 10.28
N GLY A 162 -15.60 -8.13 11.15
CA GLY A 162 -16.84 -8.88 11.39
C GLY A 162 -17.06 -10.18 10.61
N LEU A 163 -16.14 -10.59 9.72
CA LEU A 163 -16.20 -11.92 9.10
C LEU A 163 -15.03 -12.78 9.61
N GLY A 164 -15.34 -13.83 10.37
CA GLY A 164 -14.35 -14.78 10.85
C GLY A 164 -13.59 -15.45 9.71
N VAL A 165 -12.39 -15.95 10.04
CA VAL A 165 -11.39 -16.54 9.14
C VAL A 165 -11.91 -17.70 8.26
N ALA A 166 -13.07 -18.30 8.60
CA ALA A 166 -13.65 -19.43 7.89
C ALA A 166 -14.18 -19.11 6.47
N ALA A 167 -14.44 -17.85 6.14
CA ALA A 167 -15.02 -17.50 4.83
C ALA A 167 -13.98 -17.29 3.72
N ALA A 168 -12.68 -17.22 4.06
CA ALA A 168 -11.62 -16.96 3.09
C ALA A 168 -11.16 -18.19 2.30
N ALA A 169 -11.44 -19.41 2.80
CA ALA A 169 -10.98 -20.66 2.20
C ALA A 169 -11.89 -21.19 1.07
N ALA A 170 -13.10 -20.68 0.91
CA ALA A 170 -14.10 -21.20 -0.03
C ALA A 170 -14.09 -20.55 -1.43
N GLY A 171 -13.16 -19.64 -1.71
CA GLY A 171 -13.12 -18.85 -2.96
C GLY A 171 -11.95 -19.12 -3.91
N ILE A 172 -11.22 -20.23 -3.71
CA ILE A 172 -10.15 -20.64 -4.64
C ILE A 172 -10.58 -21.93 -5.34
N GLY A 173 -11.39 -21.79 -6.35
CA GLY A 173 -11.74 -22.84 -7.28
C GLY A 173 -11.70 -22.28 -8.69
N VAL A 174 -10.64 -22.68 -9.46
CA VAL A 174 -10.42 -22.64 -10.91
C VAL A 174 -10.38 -21.26 -11.54
#